data_2747d34927e39b3d56b3b481f5c7025d
#
_entry.id   2747d34927e39b3d56b3b481f5c7025d
#
_cell.length_a   1.000
_cell.length_b   1.000
_cell.length_c   1.000
_cell.angle_alpha   90.00
_cell.angle_beta   90.00
_cell.angle_gamma   90.00
#
_symmetry.space_group_name_H-M   'P 1'
#
loop_
_entity.id
_entity.type
_entity.pdbx_description
1 polymer ?
#
loop_
_entity_poly.entity_id
_entity_poly.type
_entity_poly.pdbx_seq_one_letter_code
_entity_poly.pdbx_strand_id
1 'polypeptide(L)'
;KINDFNGDTFSWQITENITLRGCEASNGNGLGYHPGTGSDHSIVENCVSHHNKDDGIFLCWRVQNGIFRNNTIYGNGDNGISIGHKDTDNLFEYNHIYENGSHGVLFRNENEQNSGHRNTFTNNVIENNGISRESAGFHIGGETRDVSIINNNIRSAGKGNQAVAIFIGKKSSKIIATDNKITGSKDIVYEE
;
A
#
# COMPACT_ATOMS: atom_id res chain seq x y z
N LYS A 1 -14.21 14.35 -7.24
CA LYS A 1 -14.30 13.99 -5.82
C LYS A 1 -15.52 13.11 -5.59
N ILE A 2 -15.33 11.99 -4.88
CA ILE A 2 -16.42 11.16 -4.34
C ILE A 2 -16.23 11.13 -2.81
N ASN A 3 -17.29 11.39 -2.08
CA ASN A 3 -17.31 11.52 -0.63
C ASN A 3 -18.56 10.85 -0.05
N ASP A 4 -18.43 10.27 1.15
CA ASP A 4 -19.54 9.63 1.89
C ASP A 4 -20.26 8.53 1.12
N PHE A 5 -19.53 7.75 0.31
CA PHE A 5 -20.10 6.66 -0.48
C PHE A 5 -20.32 5.39 0.38
N ASN A 6 -21.43 4.71 0.18
CA ASN A 6 -21.71 3.47 0.89
C ASN A 6 -21.11 2.26 0.16
N GLY A 7 -19.80 2.09 0.30
CA GLY A 7 -19.03 1.03 -0.35
C GLY A 7 -17.66 1.56 -0.79
N ASP A 8 -17.07 0.93 -1.79
CA ASP A 8 -15.79 1.33 -2.37
C ASP A 8 -15.96 2.60 -3.20
N THR A 9 -15.16 3.62 -2.90
CA THR A 9 -15.33 4.95 -3.49
C THR A 9 -15.03 4.96 -4.99
N PHE A 10 -13.92 4.35 -5.41
CA PHE A 10 -13.59 4.14 -6.82
C PHE A 10 -13.26 2.67 -7.02
N SER A 11 -14.02 1.98 -7.85
CA SER A 11 -13.78 0.57 -8.20
C SER A 11 -13.87 0.35 -9.69
N TRP A 12 -12.93 -0.43 -10.26
CA TRP A 12 -12.92 -0.84 -11.66
C TRP A 12 -12.36 -2.24 -11.79
N GLN A 13 -12.87 -3.01 -12.73
CA GLN A 13 -12.51 -4.42 -12.93
C GLN A 13 -12.48 -4.78 -14.40
N ILE A 14 -11.67 -5.75 -14.77
CA ILE A 14 -11.55 -6.28 -16.15
C ILE A 14 -11.32 -5.13 -17.14
N THR A 15 -10.36 -4.29 -16.82
CA THR A 15 -10.07 -3.07 -17.56
C THR A 15 -8.59 -2.99 -17.91
N GLU A 16 -8.28 -2.28 -18.95
CA GLU A 16 -6.92 -1.99 -19.38
C GLU A 16 -6.75 -0.49 -19.63
N ASN A 17 -5.59 0.06 -19.24
CA ASN A 17 -5.21 1.46 -19.47
C ASN A 17 -6.15 2.51 -18.83
N ILE A 18 -6.75 2.21 -17.68
CA ILE A 18 -7.53 3.19 -16.90
C ILE A 18 -6.59 4.23 -16.29
N THR A 19 -6.93 5.50 -16.42
CA THR A 19 -6.21 6.60 -15.76
C THR A 19 -7.15 7.39 -14.85
N LEU A 20 -6.80 7.45 -13.56
CA LEU A 20 -7.38 8.35 -12.57
C LEU A 20 -6.35 9.42 -12.21
N ARG A 21 -6.71 10.68 -12.40
CA ARG A 21 -5.83 11.83 -12.12
C ARG A 21 -6.55 12.91 -11.36
N GLY A 22 -5.94 13.41 -10.27
CA GLY A 22 -6.48 14.50 -9.47
C GLY A 22 -7.82 14.16 -8.82
N CYS A 23 -8.09 12.89 -8.55
CA CYS A 23 -9.32 12.42 -7.93
C CYS A 23 -9.17 12.37 -6.39
N GLU A 24 -10.28 12.51 -5.69
CA GLU A 24 -10.34 12.35 -4.24
C GLU A 24 -11.41 11.34 -3.85
N ALA A 25 -10.99 10.34 -3.07
CA ALA A 25 -11.82 9.30 -2.45
C ALA A 25 -11.83 9.54 -0.93
N SER A 26 -12.97 9.89 -0.36
CA SER A 26 -13.01 10.22 1.07
C SER A 26 -14.29 9.76 1.78
N ASN A 27 -14.16 9.40 3.06
CA ASN A 27 -15.25 9.01 3.94
C ASN A 27 -16.14 7.88 3.37
N GLY A 28 -15.58 7.02 2.52
CA GLY A 28 -16.27 5.84 2.00
C GLY A 28 -16.48 4.79 3.10
N ASN A 29 -17.58 4.06 3.04
CA ASN A 29 -17.87 2.96 3.98
C ASN A 29 -17.20 1.63 3.54
N GLY A 30 -16.21 1.68 2.69
CA GLY A 30 -15.35 0.61 2.19
C GLY A 30 -13.98 1.16 1.83
N LEU A 31 -13.47 0.73 0.68
CA LEU A 31 -12.14 1.07 0.15
C LEU A 31 -12.12 2.46 -0.54
N GLY A 32 -10.98 3.12 -0.54
CA GLY A 32 -10.77 4.35 -1.30
C GLY A 32 -10.68 4.10 -2.80
N TYR A 33 -9.59 3.50 -3.25
CA TYR A 33 -9.37 3.06 -4.64
C TYR A 33 -9.25 1.55 -4.69
N HIS A 34 -10.07 0.92 -5.50
CA HIS A 34 -10.12 -0.52 -5.65
C HIS A 34 -9.94 -0.94 -7.13
N PRO A 35 -8.70 -0.94 -7.66
CA PRO A 35 -8.42 -1.70 -8.85
C PRO A 35 -8.68 -3.18 -8.57
N GLY A 36 -9.63 -3.75 -9.29
CA GLY A 36 -10.10 -5.10 -9.05
C GLY A 36 -9.71 -6.08 -10.15
N THR A 37 -10.36 -7.19 -10.15
CA THR A 37 -10.06 -8.38 -10.95
C THR A 37 -9.59 -8.10 -12.37
N GLY A 38 -8.33 -8.45 -12.67
CA GLY A 38 -7.78 -8.39 -14.03
C GLY A 38 -7.61 -6.97 -14.57
N SER A 39 -7.46 -5.97 -13.70
CA SER A 39 -7.11 -4.61 -14.13
C SER A 39 -5.63 -4.54 -14.47
N ASP A 40 -5.31 -4.10 -15.67
CA ASP A 40 -3.96 -4.04 -16.21
C ASP A 40 -3.60 -2.62 -16.65
N HIS A 41 -2.33 -2.21 -16.48
CA HIS A 41 -1.81 -0.89 -16.87
C HIS A 41 -2.64 0.30 -16.34
N SER A 42 -3.20 0.18 -15.13
CA SER A 42 -3.91 1.29 -14.49
C SER A 42 -2.93 2.36 -14.01
N ILE A 43 -3.29 3.64 -14.19
CA ILE A 43 -2.54 4.77 -13.66
C ILE A 43 -3.41 5.51 -12.65
N VAL A 44 -2.94 5.62 -11.40
CA VAL A 44 -3.54 6.44 -10.34
C VAL A 44 -2.51 7.48 -9.93
N GLU A 45 -2.75 8.75 -10.28
CA GLU A 45 -1.76 9.79 -10.04
C GLU A 45 -2.35 11.10 -9.53
N ASN A 46 -1.60 11.77 -8.65
CA ASN A 46 -2.02 13.05 -8.03
C ASN A 46 -3.40 12.93 -7.37
N CYS A 47 -3.72 11.78 -6.82
CA CYS A 47 -4.99 11.46 -6.19
C CYS A 47 -4.87 11.50 -4.66
N VAL A 48 -6.01 11.66 -3.98
CA VAL A 48 -6.10 11.63 -2.52
C VAL A 48 -7.07 10.53 -2.09
N SER A 49 -6.64 9.69 -1.13
CA SER A 49 -7.48 8.67 -0.49
C SER A 49 -7.43 8.85 1.01
N HIS A 50 -8.55 9.20 1.65
CA HIS A 50 -8.53 9.46 3.09
C HIS A 50 -9.84 9.20 3.81
N HIS A 51 -9.73 8.84 5.10
CA HIS A 51 -10.86 8.60 6.00
C HIS A 51 -11.89 7.60 5.46
N ASN A 52 -11.46 6.70 4.57
CA ASN A 52 -12.28 5.56 4.18
C ASN A 52 -12.24 4.52 5.30
N LYS A 53 -13.29 3.73 5.44
CA LYS A 53 -13.42 2.78 6.55
C LYS A 53 -12.39 1.66 6.51
N ASP A 54 -12.03 1.22 5.33
CA ASP A 54 -11.05 0.16 5.09
C ASP A 54 -9.73 0.73 4.53
N ASP A 55 -9.10 0.10 3.53
CA ASP A 55 -7.83 0.52 2.96
C ASP A 55 -7.94 1.77 2.06
N GLY A 56 -6.87 2.54 2.01
CA GLY A 56 -6.77 3.68 1.09
C GLY A 56 -6.72 3.26 -0.37
N ILE A 57 -5.83 2.31 -0.71
CA ILE A 57 -5.74 1.64 -2.01
C ILE A 57 -5.68 0.13 -1.76
N PHE A 58 -6.58 -0.61 -2.37
CA PHE A 58 -6.64 -2.05 -2.25
C PHE A 58 -6.59 -2.71 -3.62
N LEU A 59 -5.49 -3.39 -3.92
CA LEU A 59 -5.37 -4.20 -5.13
C LEU A 59 -6.01 -5.56 -4.88
N CYS A 60 -6.89 -5.99 -5.78
CA CYS A 60 -7.56 -7.25 -5.58
C CYS A 60 -7.80 -8.00 -6.88
N TRP A 61 -7.00 -9.04 -7.03
CA TRP A 61 -7.07 -10.13 -7.95
C TRP A 61 -6.54 -9.82 -9.36
N ARG A 62 -5.22 -10.04 -9.52
CA ARG A 62 -4.48 -9.89 -10.78
C ARG A 62 -4.46 -8.46 -11.31
N VAL A 63 -4.19 -7.51 -10.43
CA VAL A 63 -3.86 -6.15 -10.81
C VAL A 63 -2.39 -6.10 -11.20
N GLN A 64 -2.09 -5.77 -12.45
CA GLN A 64 -0.74 -5.87 -12.99
C GLN A 64 -0.31 -4.59 -13.71
N ASN A 65 1.02 -4.37 -13.76
CA ASN A 65 1.64 -3.30 -14.53
C ASN A 65 1.08 -1.90 -14.23
N GLY A 66 0.46 -1.72 -13.06
CA GLY A 66 -0.11 -0.45 -12.63
C GLY A 66 0.96 0.55 -12.16
N ILE A 67 0.67 1.83 -12.30
CA ILE A 67 1.48 2.94 -11.81
C ILE A 67 0.66 3.76 -10.83
N PHE A 68 1.11 3.82 -9.58
CA PHE A 68 0.49 4.57 -8.49
C PHE A 68 1.50 5.62 -8.02
N ARG A 69 1.30 6.89 -8.43
CA ARG A 69 2.30 7.92 -8.18
C ARG A 69 1.76 9.26 -7.71
N ASN A 70 2.57 9.96 -6.89
CA ASN A 70 2.23 11.29 -6.37
C ASN A 70 0.87 11.32 -5.65
N ASN A 71 0.46 10.22 -5.03
CA ASN A 71 -0.80 10.15 -4.30
C ASN A 71 -0.59 10.47 -2.82
N THR A 72 -1.61 11.02 -2.18
CA THR A 72 -1.68 11.24 -0.74
C THR A 72 -2.70 10.30 -0.13
N ILE A 73 -2.27 9.41 0.78
CA ILE A 73 -3.08 8.30 1.31
C ILE A 73 -3.00 8.35 2.84
N TYR A 74 -4.08 8.79 3.51
CA TYR A 74 -4.01 9.01 4.95
C TYR A 74 -5.33 8.81 5.69
N GLY A 75 -5.22 8.52 6.99
CA GLY A 75 -6.37 8.47 7.88
C GLY A 75 -7.41 7.41 7.51
N ASN A 76 -7.07 6.42 6.69
CA ASN A 76 -7.96 5.31 6.37
C ASN A 76 -8.01 4.32 7.55
N GLY A 77 -9.12 3.63 7.70
CA GLY A 77 -9.40 2.80 8.89
C GLY A 77 -8.50 1.56 9.01
N ASP A 78 -7.99 1.03 7.92
CA ASP A 78 -7.04 -0.07 7.92
C ASP A 78 -5.70 0.36 7.29
N ASN A 79 -5.23 -0.23 6.20
CA ASN A 79 -3.92 0.07 5.65
C ASN A 79 -3.93 1.25 4.68
N GLY A 80 -2.77 1.86 4.47
CA GLY A 80 -2.62 2.83 3.38
C GLY A 80 -2.79 2.13 2.02
N ILE A 81 -1.97 1.10 1.77
CA ILE A 81 -2.02 0.28 0.55
C ILE A 81 -2.02 -1.20 0.94
N SER A 82 -2.86 -2.01 0.29
CA SER A 82 -2.93 -3.45 0.49
C SER A 82 -2.79 -4.22 -0.82
N ILE A 83 -1.89 -5.23 -0.86
CA ILE A 83 -1.49 -5.99 -2.04
C ILE A 83 -1.52 -7.48 -1.74
N GLY A 84 -1.97 -8.27 -2.68
CA GLY A 84 -2.04 -9.74 -2.61
C GLY A 84 -2.76 -10.27 -3.85
N HIS A 85 -3.36 -11.46 -3.77
CA HIS A 85 -4.21 -12.01 -4.82
C HIS A 85 -3.63 -11.92 -6.26
N LYS A 86 -2.33 -12.22 -6.43
CA LYS A 86 -1.61 -12.14 -7.72
C LYS A 86 -1.46 -10.72 -8.28
N ASP A 87 -1.44 -9.71 -7.42
CA ASP A 87 -1.22 -8.34 -7.83
C ASP A 87 0.28 -8.12 -8.00
N THR A 88 0.75 -8.03 -9.24
CA THR A 88 2.19 -8.12 -9.55
C THR A 88 2.66 -7.03 -10.49
N ASP A 89 3.96 -6.78 -10.46
CA ASP A 89 4.62 -5.90 -11.44
C ASP A 89 4.13 -4.44 -11.39
N ASN A 90 3.59 -3.99 -10.25
CA ASN A 90 3.11 -2.63 -10.06
C ASN A 90 4.22 -1.72 -9.52
N LEU A 91 4.19 -0.46 -9.91
CA LEU A 91 5.08 0.60 -9.45
C LEU A 91 4.33 1.58 -8.55
N PHE A 92 4.88 1.80 -7.36
CA PHE A 92 4.43 2.80 -6.40
C PHE A 92 5.55 3.81 -6.16
N GLU A 93 5.37 5.05 -6.62
CA GLU A 93 6.42 6.06 -6.54
C GLU A 93 5.93 7.43 -6.08
N TYR A 94 6.73 8.14 -5.30
CA TYR A 94 6.44 9.50 -4.83
C TYR A 94 5.10 9.64 -4.09
N ASN A 95 4.59 8.57 -3.47
CA ASN A 95 3.37 8.63 -2.68
C ASN A 95 3.69 9.08 -1.24
N HIS A 96 2.74 9.77 -0.60
CA HIS A 96 2.77 10.10 0.81
C HIS A 96 1.70 9.29 1.54
N ILE A 97 2.11 8.35 2.40
CA ILE A 97 1.26 7.36 3.07
C ILE A 97 1.40 7.54 4.58
N TYR A 98 0.37 8.05 5.25
CA TYR A 98 0.50 8.39 6.66
C TYR A 98 -0.80 8.29 7.47
N GLU A 99 -0.63 8.13 8.78
CA GLU A 99 -1.71 8.14 9.77
C GLU A 99 -2.88 7.18 9.44
N ASN A 100 -2.61 6.06 8.74
CA ASN A 100 -3.59 5.02 8.50
C ASN A 100 -3.73 4.12 9.74
N GLY A 101 -4.87 3.45 9.89
CA GLY A 101 -5.22 2.67 11.08
C GLY A 101 -4.26 1.51 11.37
N SER A 102 -3.71 0.88 10.34
CA SER A 102 -2.80 -0.24 10.42
C SER A 102 -1.48 0.07 9.68
N HIS A 103 -1.03 -0.82 8.78
CA HIS A 103 0.24 -0.66 8.07
C HIS A 103 0.21 0.47 7.02
N GLY A 104 1.36 1.07 6.76
CA GLY A 104 1.49 1.94 5.60
C GLY A 104 1.24 1.15 4.31
N VAL A 105 1.97 0.03 4.15
CA VAL A 105 1.83 -0.91 3.03
C VAL A 105 1.76 -2.33 3.58
N LEU A 106 0.73 -3.07 3.19
CA LEU A 106 0.54 -4.48 3.55
C LEU A 106 0.64 -5.36 2.31
N PHE A 107 1.56 -6.32 2.31
CA PHE A 107 1.47 -7.51 1.48
C PHE A 107 0.76 -8.60 2.28
N ARG A 108 -0.41 -9.03 1.83
CA ARG A 108 -1.27 -9.97 2.54
C ARG A 108 -0.62 -11.35 2.66
N ASN A 109 -0.98 -12.09 3.71
CA ASN A 109 -0.45 -13.42 3.97
C ASN A 109 -1.06 -14.46 3.01
N GLU A 110 -0.53 -14.53 1.81
CA GLU A 110 -0.97 -15.41 0.74
C GLU A 110 0.07 -16.52 0.45
N ASN A 111 -0.37 -17.61 -0.18
CA ASN A 111 0.55 -18.61 -0.73
C ASN A 111 1.25 -18.08 -1.99
N GLU A 112 2.30 -18.77 -2.47
CA GLU A 112 3.09 -18.35 -3.62
C GLU A 112 2.25 -18.02 -4.86
N GLN A 113 1.23 -18.81 -5.15
CA GLN A 113 0.38 -18.59 -6.33
C GLN A 113 -0.45 -17.30 -6.26
N ASN A 114 -0.72 -16.82 -5.05
CA ASN A 114 -1.63 -15.70 -4.80
C ASN A 114 -0.92 -14.46 -4.22
N SER A 115 0.35 -14.55 -3.88
CA SER A 115 1.10 -13.42 -3.31
C SER A 115 1.37 -12.31 -4.33
N GLY A 116 1.61 -11.11 -3.82
CA GLY A 116 1.93 -9.91 -4.61
C GLY A 116 3.42 -9.84 -4.94
N HIS A 117 3.85 -10.46 -6.02
CA HIS A 117 5.26 -10.51 -6.41
C HIS A 117 5.70 -9.31 -7.27
N ARG A 118 7.01 -9.05 -7.32
CA ARG A 118 7.66 -8.11 -8.26
C ARG A 118 7.11 -6.69 -8.25
N ASN A 119 6.55 -6.27 -7.13
CA ASN A 119 6.12 -4.88 -6.96
C ASN A 119 7.30 -4.01 -6.52
N THR A 120 7.31 -2.77 -6.96
CA THR A 120 8.36 -1.81 -6.65
C THR A 120 7.81 -0.59 -5.93
N PHE A 121 8.45 -0.23 -4.82
CA PHE A 121 8.18 0.98 -4.05
C PHE A 121 9.42 1.85 -4.05
N THR A 122 9.33 3.05 -4.62
CA THR A 122 10.48 3.95 -4.69
C THR A 122 10.11 5.41 -4.42
N ASN A 123 10.97 6.13 -3.71
CA ASN A 123 10.80 7.55 -3.42
C ASN A 123 9.50 7.91 -2.66
N ASN A 124 8.91 6.97 -1.94
CA ASN A 124 7.71 7.25 -1.14
C ASN A 124 8.08 7.81 0.25
N VAL A 125 7.16 8.53 0.84
CA VAL A 125 7.18 8.91 2.26
C VAL A 125 6.13 8.07 2.98
N ILE A 126 6.56 7.24 3.95
CA ILE A 126 5.67 6.39 4.74
C ILE A 126 5.86 6.75 6.22
N GLU A 127 4.81 7.28 6.87
CA GLU A 127 5.00 7.78 8.22
C GLU A 127 3.78 7.66 9.14
N ASN A 128 4.07 7.45 10.42
CA ASN A 128 3.09 7.54 11.51
C ASN A 128 1.83 6.68 11.31
N ASN A 129 1.94 5.55 10.62
CA ASN A 129 0.84 4.60 10.48
C ASN A 129 0.62 3.83 11.79
N GLY A 130 -0.43 3.03 11.89
CA GLY A 130 -0.77 2.30 13.11
C GLY A 130 -1.54 3.13 14.13
N ILE A 131 -2.46 3.94 13.69
CA ILE A 131 -3.30 4.75 14.59
C ILE A 131 -4.18 3.87 15.48
N SER A 132 -4.64 2.73 14.94
CA SER A 132 -5.53 1.81 15.65
C SER A 132 -4.80 0.62 16.30
N ARG A 133 -3.58 0.28 15.85
CA ARG A 133 -2.80 -0.85 16.36
C ARG A 133 -1.31 -0.70 16.06
N GLU A 134 -0.48 -1.52 16.72
CA GLU A 134 0.93 -1.64 16.36
C GLU A 134 1.08 -2.10 14.90
N SER A 135 1.99 -1.46 14.18
CA SER A 135 2.11 -1.63 12.74
C SER A 135 3.55 -1.50 12.24
N ALA A 136 3.69 -1.68 10.93
CA ALA A 136 4.91 -1.40 10.19
C ALA A 136 4.66 -0.36 9.08
N GLY A 137 5.72 0.31 8.66
CA GLY A 137 5.70 1.09 7.41
C GLY A 137 5.39 0.17 6.23
N PHE A 138 6.18 -0.90 6.09
CA PHE A 138 5.91 -2.04 5.19
C PHE A 138 5.77 -3.32 6.00
N HIS A 139 4.71 -4.07 5.75
CA HIS A 139 4.53 -5.43 6.26
C HIS A 139 4.47 -6.39 5.08
N ILE A 140 5.52 -7.20 4.91
CA ILE A 140 5.63 -8.16 3.81
C ILE A 140 5.25 -9.54 4.34
N GLY A 141 4.01 -9.95 4.11
CA GLY A 141 3.47 -11.24 4.55
C GLY A 141 3.46 -12.31 3.46
N GLY A 142 3.16 -13.53 3.88
CA GLY A 142 2.99 -14.69 3.00
C GLY A 142 4.24 -15.11 2.22
N GLU A 143 4.03 -15.81 1.12
CA GLU A 143 5.11 -16.30 0.24
C GLU A 143 5.48 -15.25 -0.83
N THR A 144 5.46 -13.98 -0.44
CA THR A 144 5.77 -12.82 -1.31
C THR A 144 7.26 -12.82 -1.67
N ARG A 145 7.58 -12.52 -2.92
CA ARG A 145 8.97 -12.49 -3.41
C ARG A 145 9.24 -11.44 -4.47
N ASP A 146 10.52 -11.17 -4.65
CA ASP A 146 11.03 -10.26 -5.69
C ASP A 146 10.46 -8.83 -5.55
N VAL A 147 10.25 -8.33 -4.32
CA VAL A 147 9.78 -6.97 -4.04
C VAL A 147 10.96 -6.04 -3.84
N SER A 148 10.89 -4.85 -4.42
CA SER A 148 11.90 -3.80 -4.29
C SER A 148 11.34 -2.61 -3.48
N ILE A 149 12.03 -2.24 -2.40
CA ILE A 149 11.73 -1.11 -1.51
C ILE A 149 12.98 -0.22 -1.49
N ILE A 150 13.03 0.80 -2.35
CA ILE A 150 14.26 1.52 -2.64
C ILE A 150 14.06 3.04 -2.48
N ASN A 151 15.00 3.70 -1.78
CA ASN A 151 15.03 5.15 -1.65
C ASN A 151 13.74 5.77 -1.07
N ASN A 152 13.08 5.07 -0.14
CA ASN A 152 11.91 5.60 0.57
C ASN A 152 12.33 6.31 1.87
N ASN A 153 11.51 7.25 2.32
CA ASN A 153 11.64 7.88 3.63
C ASN A 153 10.57 7.29 4.57
N ILE A 154 11.02 6.45 5.51
CA ILE A 154 10.14 5.73 6.43
C ILE A 154 10.39 6.27 7.84
N ARG A 155 9.37 6.88 8.46
CA ARG A 155 9.55 7.53 9.75
C ARG A 155 8.38 7.35 10.70
N SER A 156 8.69 7.34 12.00
CA SER A 156 7.71 7.36 13.09
C SER A 156 8.05 8.52 14.01
N ALA A 157 7.18 9.52 14.10
CA ALA A 157 7.43 10.77 14.80
C ALA A 157 6.39 11.07 15.89
N GLY A 158 5.90 10.04 16.57
CA GLY A 158 5.09 10.17 17.78
C GLY A 158 3.57 10.18 17.59
N LYS A 159 3.06 10.18 16.36
CA LYS A 159 1.66 9.83 16.08
C LYS A 159 1.62 8.42 15.50
N GLY A 160 0.62 7.64 15.88
CA GLY A 160 0.53 6.23 15.48
C GLY A 160 1.55 5.34 16.16
N ASN A 161 1.48 4.04 15.88
CA ASN A 161 2.33 3.00 16.43
C ASN A 161 3.03 2.23 15.31
N GLN A 162 3.71 2.94 14.41
CA GLN A 162 4.57 2.36 13.38
C GLN A 162 5.88 1.91 14.02
N ALA A 163 5.83 0.78 14.73
CA ALA A 163 6.93 0.28 15.54
C ALA A 163 8.11 -0.23 14.72
N VAL A 164 7.86 -0.67 13.48
CA VAL A 164 8.84 -1.25 12.55
C VAL A 164 8.77 -0.50 11.22
N ALA A 165 9.92 -0.21 10.63
CA ALA A 165 9.96 0.38 9.29
C ALA A 165 9.57 -0.64 8.22
N ILE A 166 10.26 -1.80 8.19
CA ILE A 166 10.00 -2.88 7.25
C ILE A 166 9.99 -4.21 8.00
N PHE A 167 8.86 -4.88 8.02
CA PHE A 167 8.71 -6.24 8.54
C PHE A 167 8.67 -7.23 7.37
N ILE A 168 9.50 -8.28 7.44
CA ILE A 168 9.62 -9.32 6.42
C ILE A 168 9.25 -10.66 7.05
N GLY A 169 8.13 -11.23 6.61
CA GLY A 169 7.65 -12.54 7.05
C GLY A 169 8.58 -13.67 6.62
N LYS A 170 8.69 -14.74 7.42
CA LYS A 170 9.63 -15.86 7.23
C LYS A 170 9.49 -16.62 5.92
N LYS A 171 8.32 -16.55 5.29
CA LYS A 171 8.07 -17.19 4.00
C LYS A 171 8.38 -16.31 2.81
N SER A 172 8.58 -15.01 3.06
CA SER A 172 8.93 -14.05 2.02
C SER A 172 10.40 -14.19 1.60
N SER A 173 10.70 -13.93 0.35
CA SER A 173 12.06 -14.11 -0.18
C SER A 173 12.43 -13.07 -1.22
N LYS A 174 13.74 -12.85 -1.42
CA LYS A 174 14.27 -11.91 -2.41
C LYS A 174 13.66 -10.51 -2.28
N ILE A 175 13.54 -10.03 -1.05
CA ILE A 175 13.10 -8.66 -0.76
C ILE A 175 14.34 -7.77 -0.77
N ILE A 176 14.35 -6.78 -1.66
CA ILE A 176 15.42 -5.78 -1.76
C ILE A 176 14.96 -4.53 -1.01
N ALA A 177 15.63 -4.18 0.06
CA ALA A 177 15.35 -2.98 0.83
C ALA A 177 16.63 -2.17 0.99
N THR A 178 16.87 -1.23 0.06
CA THR A 178 18.11 -0.45 -0.01
C THR A 178 17.87 1.04 -0.10
N ASP A 179 18.84 1.83 0.37
CA ASP A 179 18.85 3.29 0.28
C ASP A 179 17.64 3.96 0.96
N ASN A 180 16.93 3.24 1.85
CA ASN A 180 15.81 3.80 2.59
C ASN A 180 16.31 4.62 3.79
N LYS A 181 15.75 5.82 3.96
CA LYS A 181 16.00 6.62 5.15
C LYS A 181 14.97 6.24 6.21
N ILE A 182 15.44 5.60 7.30
CA ILE A 182 14.59 5.13 8.40
C ILE A 182 14.84 5.97 9.65
N THR A 183 13.77 6.44 10.30
CA THR A 183 13.87 7.20 11.56
C THR A 183 12.67 6.94 12.49
N GLY A 184 12.94 6.80 13.79
CA GLY A 184 11.91 6.73 14.84
C GLY A 184 11.18 5.41 15.00
N SER A 185 11.48 4.39 14.21
CA SER A 185 10.98 3.01 14.31
C SER A 185 12.15 2.03 14.35
N LYS A 186 11.89 0.75 14.70
CA LYS A 186 12.85 -0.31 14.43
C LYS A 186 13.08 -0.39 12.92
N ASP A 187 14.30 -0.70 12.53
CA ASP A 187 14.74 -0.78 11.12
C ASP A 187 14.04 -1.93 10.38
N ILE A 188 14.76 -2.82 9.76
CA ILE A 188 14.23 -4.01 9.10
C ILE A 188 14.16 -5.15 10.12
N VAL A 189 13.00 -5.77 10.24
CA VAL A 189 12.76 -6.91 11.13
C VAL A 189 12.34 -8.11 10.28
N TYR A 190 13.03 -9.23 10.49
CA TYR A 190 12.69 -10.52 9.90
C TYR A 190 11.92 -11.36 10.91
N GLU A 191 10.83 -11.98 10.49
CA GLU A 191 10.12 -12.98 11.30
C GLU A 191 10.98 -14.24 11.45
N GLU A 192 11.14 -14.74 12.69
CA GLU A 192 11.89 -15.96 13.04
C GLU A 192 11.13 -17.26 12.71
#